data_83da4a88e87e5a72daccc9bf124d26dc
#
_entry.id   83da4a88e87e5a72daccc9bf124d26dc
#
_cell.length_a   1.000
_cell.length_b   1.000
_cell.length_c   1.000
_cell.angle_alpha   90.00
_cell.angle_beta   90.00
_cell.angle_gamma   90.00
#
_symmetry.space_group_name_H-M   'P 1'
#
loop_
_entity.id
_entity.type
_entity.pdbx_description
1 polymer ?
#
loop_
_entity_poly.entity_id
_entity_poly.type
_entity_poly.pdbx_seq_one_letter_code
_entity_poly.pdbx_strand_id
1 'polypeptide(L)'
;MATRTLDELKTIKKEVDESAIRKAIIDFFDEMDVDDVNKRTALAINLERIFRDLFYLAIIGETSREELIARLISEYSQEIVASGYRPNYAHIERVCEDVVDNTLEKIETPYMTSTDRSILIAETETNNVANNDALEEAKANGMTEKIWVTMADPKVRLTHMAIDGMIIGIDDLFEVGEAQMRFPCDEELAYDSPQETVNCRCHLEFQ
;
A
#
# COMPACT_ATOMS: atom_id res chain seq x y z
N MET A 1 -31.23 4.19 6.26
CA MET A 1 -29.87 4.51 6.77
C MET A 1 -29.91 5.90 7.38
N ALA A 2 -29.42 6.10 8.59
CA ALA A 2 -29.30 7.44 9.17
C ALA A 2 -28.03 8.07 8.57
N THR A 3 -28.21 9.03 7.68
CA THR A 3 -27.12 9.82 7.10
C THR A 3 -26.50 10.65 8.24
N ARG A 4 -25.24 10.46 8.53
CA ARG A 4 -24.52 11.29 9.52
C ARG A 4 -24.49 12.74 9.01
N THR A 5 -24.69 13.68 9.91
CA THR A 5 -24.69 15.10 9.54
C THR A 5 -23.25 15.58 9.26
N LEU A 6 -23.14 16.63 8.44
CA LEU A 6 -21.85 17.27 8.14
C LEU A 6 -21.07 17.72 9.41
N ASP A 7 -21.79 18.05 10.47
CA ASP A 7 -21.21 18.46 11.75
C ASP A 7 -20.70 17.27 12.57
N GLU A 8 -21.36 16.11 12.50
CA GLU A 8 -20.86 14.85 13.09
C GLU A 8 -19.55 14.43 12.40
N LEU A 9 -19.48 14.60 11.08
CA LEU A 9 -18.28 14.26 10.30
C LEU A 9 -17.12 15.23 10.56
N LYS A 10 -17.40 16.52 10.72
CA LYS A 10 -16.39 17.51 11.16
C LYS A 10 -15.89 17.20 12.57
N THR A 11 -16.73 16.66 13.42
CA THR A 11 -16.35 16.22 14.77
C THR A 11 -15.45 14.98 14.71
N ILE A 12 -15.79 13.96 13.90
CA ILE A 12 -14.97 12.77 13.67
C ILE A 12 -13.61 13.15 13.10
N LYS A 13 -13.57 14.04 12.08
CA LYS A 13 -12.32 14.52 11.48
C LYS A 13 -11.45 15.31 12.47
N LYS A 14 -12.03 15.89 13.52
CA LYS A 14 -11.34 16.67 14.55
C LYS A 14 -10.77 15.79 15.68
N GLU A 15 -11.22 14.55 15.82
CA GLU A 15 -10.78 13.59 16.83
C GLU A 15 -9.63 12.68 16.35
N VAL A 16 -9.19 12.82 15.08
CA VAL A 16 -8.09 12.03 14.52
C VAL A 16 -6.76 12.47 15.11
N ASP A 17 -6.05 11.58 15.74
CA ASP A 17 -4.69 11.80 16.22
C ASP A 17 -3.66 11.67 15.10
N GLU A 18 -3.46 12.74 14.37
CA GLU A 18 -2.47 12.83 13.28
C GLU A 18 -1.04 12.48 13.74
N SER A 19 -0.72 12.74 15.02
CA SER A 19 0.61 12.42 15.57
C SER A 19 0.78 10.91 15.75
N ALA A 20 -0.26 10.21 16.21
CA ALA A 20 -0.26 8.76 16.34
C ALA A 20 -0.18 8.07 14.99
N ILE A 21 -0.91 8.57 13.96
CA ILE A 21 -0.86 8.06 12.60
C ILE A 21 0.56 8.17 12.04
N ARG A 22 1.13 9.37 12.08
CA ARG A 22 2.49 9.61 11.61
C ARG A 22 3.50 8.71 12.31
N LYS A 23 3.38 8.56 13.62
CA LYS A 23 4.26 7.70 14.40
C LYS A 23 4.15 6.24 13.94
N ALA A 24 2.95 5.72 13.76
CA ALA A 24 2.75 4.34 13.30
C ALA A 24 3.44 4.08 11.95
N ILE A 25 3.24 4.97 10.98
CA ILE A 25 3.85 4.88 9.65
C ILE A 25 5.39 5.00 9.72
N ILE A 26 5.90 5.92 10.52
CA ILE A 26 7.35 6.07 10.74
C ILE A 26 7.92 4.77 11.33
N ASP A 27 7.31 4.27 12.42
CA ASP A 27 7.75 3.03 13.09
C ASP A 27 7.74 1.82 12.13
N PHE A 28 6.84 1.79 11.14
CA PHE A 28 6.79 0.72 10.13
C PHE A 28 7.98 0.76 9.17
N PHE A 29 8.33 1.94 8.65
CA PHE A 29 9.40 2.08 7.66
C PHE A 29 10.79 2.24 8.29
N ASP A 30 10.93 2.84 9.47
CA ASP A 30 12.22 3.03 10.15
C ASP A 30 12.92 1.70 10.49
N GLU A 31 12.16 0.61 10.58
CA GLU A 31 12.72 -0.74 10.75
C GLU A 31 13.33 -1.31 9.45
N MET A 32 13.04 -0.72 8.28
CA MET A 32 13.52 -1.22 6.98
C MET A 32 14.92 -0.68 6.65
N ASP A 33 15.82 -1.57 6.25
CA ASP A 33 17.17 -1.21 5.78
C ASP A 33 17.14 -0.94 4.27
N VAL A 34 16.57 0.20 3.89
CA VAL A 34 16.44 0.64 2.50
C VAL A 34 16.87 2.11 2.36
N ASP A 35 17.53 2.43 1.25
CA ASP A 35 18.03 3.78 1.00
C ASP A 35 16.92 4.83 0.87
N ASP A 36 15.73 4.42 0.44
CA ASP A 36 14.59 5.29 0.17
C ASP A 36 13.57 5.38 1.33
N VAL A 37 13.95 4.99 2.56
CA VAL A 37 13.06 4.96 3.75
C VAL A 37 12.29 6.27 3.95
N ASN A 38 12.96 7.42 3.84
CA ASN A 38 12.31 8.73 3.99
C ASN A 38 11.29 9.01 2.88
N LYS A 39 11.57 8.55 1.66
CA LYS A 39 10.67 8.69 0.50
C LYS A 39 9.43 7.82 0.68
N ARG A 40 9.61 6.56 1.12
CA ARG A 40 8.50 5.65 1.46
C ARG A 40 7.64 6.23 2.59
N THR A 41 8.25 6.66 3.68
CA THR A 41 7.54 7.27 4.81
C THR A 41 6.68 8.46 4.39
N ALA A 42 7.24 9.36 3.58
CA ALA A 42 6.51 10.53 3.08
C ALA A 42 5.31 10.13 2.20
N LEU A 43 5.51 9.18 1.27
CA LEU A 43 4.43 8.67 0.42
C LEU A 43 3.32 8.03 1.26
N ALA A 44 3.66 7.15 2.21
CA ALA A 44 2.68 6.48 3.06
C ALA A 44 1.83 7.45 3.89
N ILE A 45 2.44 8.51 4.46
CA ILE A 45 1.72 9.55 5.20
C ILE A 45 0.70 10.25 4.30
N ASN A 46 1.05 10.54 3.06
CA ASN A 46 0.16 11.21 2.13
C ASN A 46 -0.94 10.25 1.61
N LEU A 47 -0.61 8.98 1.32
CA LEU A 47 -1.58 7.98 0.92
C LEU A 47 -2.58 7.67 2.05
N GLU A 48 -2.14 7.57 3.31
CA GLU A 48 -3.04 7.38 4.44
C GLU A 48 -4.11 8.46 4.46
N ARG A 49 -3.71 9.74 4.32
CA ARG A 49 -4.66 10.86 4.27
C ARG A 49 -5.64 10.73 3.11
N ILE A 50 -5.17 10.34 1.92
CA ILE A 50 -6.01 10.15 0.72
C ILE A 50 -7.05 9.05 0.97
N PHE A 51 -6.64 7.88 1.47
CA PHE A 51 -7.57 6.78 1.77
C PHE A 51 -8.54 7.14 2.90
N ARG A 52 -8.09 7.80 3.94
CA ARG A 52 -8.94 8.26 5.04
C ARG A 52 -9.97 9.31 4.58
N ASP A 53 -9.59 10.25 3.73
CA ASP A 53 -10.52 11.21 3.15
C ASP A 53 -11.56 10.53 2.24
N LEU A 54 -11.18 9.48 1.50
CA LEU A 54 -12.13 8.62 0.78
C LEU A 54 -13.17 8.00 1.73
N PHE A 55 -12.72 7.44 2.86
CA PHE A 55 -13.62 6.84 3.85
C PHE A 55 -14.64 7.85 4.39
N TYR A 56 -14.23 9.08 4.64
CA TYR A 56 -15.16 10.14 5.04
C TYR A 56 -16.20 10.45 3.96
N LEU A 57 -15.79 10.52 2.70
CA LEU A 57 -16.73 10.75 1.58
C LEU A 57 -17.71 9.58 1.44
N ALA A 58 -17.26 8.35 1.58
CA ALA A 58 -18.12 7.18 1.56
C ALA A 58 -19.14 7.19 2.71
N ILE A 59 -18.74 7.59 3.93
CA ILE A 59 -19.66 7.74 5.09
C ILE A 59 -20.72 8.83 4.85
N ILE A 60 -20.34 9.95 4.20
CA ILE A 60 -21.28 11.02 3.87
C ILE A 60 -22.35 10.52 2.91
N GLY A 61 -21.98 9.65 1.95
CA GLY A 61 -22.90 9.04 1.01
C GLY A 61 -23.47 9.98 -0.06
N GLU A 62 -22.87 11.16 -0.25
CA GLU A 62 -23.27 12.15 -1.26
C GLU A 62 -22.49 12.02 -2.57
N THR A 63 -21.41 11.20 -2.59
CA THR A 63 -20.53 10.98 -3.74
C THR A 63 -20.81 9.61 -4.35
N SER A 64 -20.98 9.54 -5.67
CA SER A 64 -21.21 8.26 -6.35
C SER A 64 -19.96 7.37 -6.31
N ARG A 65 -20.15 6.04 -6.51
CA ARG A 65 -19.06 5.07 -6.60
C ARG A 65 -18.02 5.50 -7.66
N GLU A 66 -18.49 5.88 -8.83
CA GLU A 66 -17.67 6.25 -9.97
C GLU A 66 -16.83 7.51 -9.67
N GLU A 67 -17.41 8.49 -8.98
CA GLU A 67 -16.71 9.70 -8.56
C GLU A 67 -15.66 9.41 -7.48
N LEU A 68 -15.97 8.52 -6.52
CA LEU A 68 -15.00 8.08 -5.49
C LEU A 68 -13.79 7.41 -6.15
N ILE A 69 -14.01 6.48 -7.09
CA ILE A 69 -12.95 5.78 -7.82
C ILE A 69 -12.10 6.78 -8.63
N ALA A 70 -12.75 7.63 -9.44
CA ALA A 70 -12.03 8.58 -10.29
C ALA A 70 -11.18 9.56 -9.47
N ARG A 71 -11.71 10.04 -8.35
CA ARG A 71 -10.98 10.89 -7.42
C ARG A 71 -9.79 10.17 -6.80
N LEU A 72 -9.99 8.95 -6.31
CA LEU A 72 -8.93 8.18 -5.68
C LEU A 72 -7.80 7.88 -6.66
N ILE A 73 -8.12 7.43 -7.88
CA ILE A 73 -7.12 7.20 -8.96
C ILE A 73 -6.30 8.48 -9.20
N SER A 74 -6.98 9.62 -9.32
CA SER A 74 -6.33 10.91 -9.59
C SER A 74 -5.39 11.32 -8.45
N GLU A 75 -5.85 11.30 -7.20
CA GLU A 75 -5.06 11.73 -6.04
C GLU A 75 -3.90 10.76 -5.77
N TYR A 76 -4.14 9.45 -5.84
CA TYR A 76 -3.11 8.43 -5.65
C TYR A 76 -2.02 8.52 -6.73
N SER A 77 -2.40 8.58 -8.01
CA SER A 77 -1.43 8.70 -9.11
C SER A 77 -0.57 9.96 -9.00
N GLN A 78 -1.20 11.10 -8.66
CA GLN A 78 -0.49 12.37 -8.48
C GLN A 78 0.52 12.30 -7.33
N GLU A 79 0.16 11.64 -6.23
CA GLU A 79 1.04 11.53 -5.08
C GLU A 79 2.24 10.63 -5.35
N ILE A 80 2.06 9.50 -6.08
CA ILE A 80 3.18 8.65 -6.53
C ILE A 80 4.18 9.47 -7.35
N VAL A 81 3.68 10.23 -8.33
CA VAL A 81 4.53 11.06 -9.19
C VAL A 81 5.23 12.17 -8.38
N ALA A 82 4.50 12.84 -7.48
CA ALA A 82 5.05 13.89 -6.62
C ALA A 82 6.14 13.35 -5.68
N SER A 83 6.01 12.11 -5.24
CA SER A 83 7.02 11.41 -4.44
C SER A 83 8.20 10.89 -5.27
N GLY A 84 8.18 11.06 -6.61
CA GLY A 84 9.27 10.66 -7.51
C GLY A 84 9.33 9.17 -7.78
N TYR A 85 8.24 8.44 -7.65
CA TYR A 85 8.08 7.07 -8.12
C TYR A 85 7.33 7.01 -9.46
N ARG A 86 7.44 5.88 -10.16
CA ARG A 86 6.70 5.61 -11.39
C ARG A 86 5.34 5.00 -11.07
N PRO A 87 4.23 5.56 -11.56
CA PRO A 87 2.91 4.97 -11.33
C PRO A 87 2.70 3.74 -12.23
N ASN A 88 2.22 2.64 -11.64
CA ASN A 88 1.61 1.54 -12.36
C ASN A 88 0.10 1.78 -12.42
N TYR A 89 -0.38 2.37 -13.51
CA TYR A 89 -1.79 2.77 -13.61
C TYR A 89 -2.78 1.60 -13.56
N ALA A 90 -2.41 0.43 -14.10
CA ALA A 90 -3.27 -0.74 -14.05
C ALA A 90 -3.45 -1.25 -12.60
N HIS A 91 -2.37 -1.24 -11.80
CA HIS A 91 -2.43 -1.56 -10.38
C HIS A 91 -3.27 -0.52 -9.61
N ILE A 92 -3.01 0.78 -9.84
CA ILE A 92 -3.74 1.87 -9.19
C ILE A 92 -5.24 1.78 -9.44
N GLU A 93 -5.67 1.57 -10.68
CA GLU A 93 -7.08 1.44 -11.04
C GLU A 93 -7.74 0.29 -10.28
N ARG A 94 -7.11 -0.90 -10.27
CA ARG A 94 -7.62 -2.07 -9.57
C ARG A 94 -7.72 -1.85 -8.06
N VAL A 95 -6.68 -1.35 -7.43
CA VAL A 95 -6.68 -1.07 -5.97
C VAL A 95 -7.76 -0.05 -5.62
N CYS A 96 -7.91 1.02 -6.41
CA CYS A 96 -8.92 2.04 -6.16
C CYS A 96 -10.35 1.46 -6.26
N GLU A 97 -10.62 0.61 -7.26
CA GLU A 97 -11.90 -0.09 -7.39
C GLU A 97 -12.14 -1.00 -6.19
N ASP A 98 -11.20 -1.86 -5.83
CA ASP A 98 -11.31 -2.81 -4.72
C ASP A 98 -11.50 -2.10 -3.37
N VAL A 99 -10.76 -1.03 -3.11
CA VAL A 99 -10.88 -0.25 -1.86
C VAL A 99 -12.24 0.42 -1.76
N VAL A 100 -12.73 1.05 -2.84
CA VAL A 100 -14.04 1.70 -2.87
C VAL A 100 -15.15 0.67 -2.71
N ASP A 101 -15.13 -0.41 -3.49
CA ASP A 101 -16.17 -1.45 -3.46
C ASP A 101 -16.26 -2.12 -2.09
N ASN A 102 -15.15 -2.56 -1.54
CA ASN A 102 -15.12 -3.15 -0.20
C ASN A 102 -15.58 -2.16 0.88
N THR A 103 -15.26 -0.87 0.74
CA THR A 103 -15.70 0.16 1.69
C THR A 103 -17.21 0.34 1.62
N LEU A 104 -17.78 0.47 0.43
CA LEU A 104 -19.21 0.70 0.23
C LEU A 104 -20.04 -0.54 0.60
N GLU A 105 -19.57 -1.74 0.22
CA GLU A 105 -20.25 -3.01 0.54
C GLU A 105 -20.33 -3.25 2.05
N LYS A 106 -19.29 -2.91 2.80
CA LYS A 106 -19.16 -3.20 4.24
C LYS A 106 -19.13 -1.93 5.11
N ILE A 107 -19.74 -0.84 4.64
CA ILE A 107 -19.71 0.49 5.28
C ILE A 107 -20.16 0.50 6.75
N GLU A 108 -21.04 -0.41 7.12
CA GLU A 108 -21.53 -0.56 8.50
C GLU A 108 -20.50 -1.23 9.44
N THR A 109 -19.44 -1.81 8.88
CA THR A 109 -18.36 -2.41 9.67
C THR A 109 -17.37 -1.32 10.08
N PRO A 110 -17.19 -1.03 11.39
CA PRO A 110 -16.34 0.11 11.83
C PRO A 110 -14.92 0.07 11.29
N TYR A 111 -14.33 -1.11 11.13
CA TYR A 111 -12.98 -1.26 10.59
C TYR A 111 -12.87 -0.72 9.14
N MET A 112 -13.91 -0.87 8.32
CA MET A 112 -13.85 -0.50 6.90
C MET A 112 -13.63 0.99 6.63
N THR A 113 -13.88 1.81 7.64
CA THR A 113 -13.67 3.27 7.60
C THR A 113 -12.74 3.75 8.71
N SER A 114 -11.97 2.85 9.30
CA SER A 114 -11.06 3.16 10.40
C SER A 114 -9.72 3.71 9.92
N THR A 115 -9.04 4.43 10.80
CA THR A 115 -7.66 4.88 10.62
C THR A 115 -6.69 3.70 10.50
N ASP A 116 -6.91 2.62 11.25
CA ASP A 116 -6.06 1.43 11.15
C ASP A 116 -6.07 0.84 9.74
N ARG A 117 -7.23 0.85 9.08
CA ARG A 117 -7.32 0.39 7.68
C ARG A 117 -6.64 1.35 6.70
N SER A 118 -6.77 2.67 6.88
CA SER A 118 -6.10 3.63 5.99
C SER A 118 -4.58 3.55 6.13
N ILE A 119 -4.06 3.35 7.33
CA ILE A 119 -2.63 3.10 7.59
C ILE A 119 -2.18 1.82 6.88
N LEU A 120 -2.89 0.70 7.10
CA LEU A 120 -2.55 -0.60 6.52
C LEU A 120 -2.49 -0.56 4.99
N ILE A 121 -3.47 0.07 4.34
CA ILE A 121 -3.47 0.24 2.88
C ILE A 121 -2.28 1.10 2.46
N ALA A 122 -2.05 2.23 3.12
CA ALA A 122 -0.98 3.15 2.77
C ALA A 122 0.41 2.52 2.88
N GLU A 123 0.68 1.73 3.92
CA GLU A 123 1.93 1.00 4.12
C GLU A 123 2.14 -0.06 3.03
N THR A 124 1.10 -0.86 2.75
CA THR A 124 1.13 -1.92 1.73
C THR A 124 1.35 -1.33 0.33
N GLU A 125 0.57 -0.32 -0.04
CA GLU A 125 0.66 0.33 -1.35
C GLU A 125 1.98 1.06 -1.54
N THR A 126 2.50 1.73 -0.51
CA THR A 126 3.81 2.36 -0.57
C THR A 126 4.90 1.35 -0.85
N ASN A 127 4.87 0.21 -0.17
CA ASN A 127 5.89 -0.82 -0.37
C ASN A 127 5.76 -1.50 -1.74
N ASN A 128 4.54 -1.70 -2.24
CA ASN A 128 4.30 -2.16 -3.62
C ASN A 128 4.92 -1.19 -4.64
N VAL A 129 4.58 0.09 -4.56
CA VAL A 129 5.07 1.13 -5.47
C VAL A 129 6.59 1.21 -5.46
N ALA A 130 7.21 1.22 -4.28
CA ALA A 130 8.65 1.34 -4.14
C ALA A 130 9.41 0.12 -4.69
N ASN A 131 8.94 -1.10 -4.40
CA ASN A 131 9.55 -2.32 -4.91
C ASN A 131 9.37 -2.47 -6.44
N ASN A 132 8.19 -2.09 -6.97
CA ASN A 132 7.97 -2.06 -8.41
C ASN A 132 8.90 -1.05 -9.11
N ASP A 133 9.02 0.16 -8.57
CA ASP A 133 9.89 1.20 -9.13
C ASP A 133 11.36 0.77 -9.09
N ALA A 134 11.82 0.17 -7.99
CA ALA A 134 13.17 -0.35 -7.84
C ALA A 134 13.48 -1.47 -8.86
N LEU A 135 12.53 -2.39 -9.10
CA LEU A 135 12.69 -3.44 -10.11
C LEU A 135 12.80 -2.85 -11.52
N GLU A 136 11.94 -1.90 -11.87
CA GLU A 136 11.98 -1.26 -13.20
C GLU A 136 13.26 -0.42 -13.39
N GLU A 137 13.74 0.24 -12.34
CA GLU A 137 15.02 0.97 -12.38
C GLU A 137 16.20 0.01 -12.53
N ALA A 138 16.23 -1.10 -11.81
CA ALA A 138 17.28 -2.11 -11.92
C ALA A 138 17.34 -2.71 -13.34
N LYS A 139 16.19 -3.03 -13.94
CA LYS A 139 16.10 -3.47 -15.35
C LYS A 139 16.66 -2.42 -16.32
N ALA A 140 16.30 -1.17 -16.13
CA ALA A 140 16.77 -0.07 -16.98
C ALA A 140 18.29 0.15 -16.87
N ASN A 141 18.87 -0.17 -15.71
CA ASN A 141 20.31 -0.11 -15.44
C ASN A 141 21.08 -1.39 -15.85
N GLY A 142 20.39 -2.39 -16.43
CA GLY A 142 20.99 -3.61 -16.94
C GLY A 142 21.36 -4.64 -15.87
N MET A 143 20.78 -4.55 -14.66
CA MET A 143 20.88 -5.61 -13.67
C MET A 143 20.25 -6.88 -14.19
N THR A 144 20.82 -8.03 -13.83
CA THR A 144 20.40 -9.33 -14.37
C THR A 144 19.79 -10.25 -13.33
N GLU A 145 20.00 -9.96 -12.07
CA GLU A 145 19.51 -10.76 -10.94
C GLU A 145 18.89 -9.86 -9.88
N LYS A 146 17.96 -10.44 -9.12
CA LYS A 146 17.30 -9.80 -7.98
C LYS A 146 17.28 -10.75 -6.77
N ILE A 147 17.27 -10.15 -5.58
CA ILE A 147 17.40 -10.83 -4.31
C ILE A 147 16.20 -10.45 -3.45
N TRP A 148 15.52 -11.43 -2.87
CA TRP A 148 14.48 -11.18 -1.87
C TRP A 148 15.12 -10.94 -0.50
N VAL A 149 14.84 -9.81 0.13
CA VAL A 149 15.39 -9.43 1.44
C VAL A 149 14.27 -9.22 2.44
N THR A 150 14.35 -9.92 3.56
CA THR A 150 13.41 -9.77 4.68
C THR A 150 14.03 -8.95 5.82
N MET A 151 13.18 -8.52 6.75
CA MET A 151 13.63 -7.84 7.98
C MET A 151 14.32 -8.78 8.99
N ALA A 152 14.32 -10.09 8.75
CA ALA A 152 14.87 -11.12 9.63
C ALA A 152 14.36 -11.05 11.10
N ASP A 153 13.15 -10.51 11.31
CA ASP A 153 12.53 -10.34 12.62
C ASP A 153 11.34 -11.31 12.81
N PRO A 154 10.82 -11.46 14.05
CA PRO A 154 9.69 -12.36 14.33
C PRO A 154 8.36 -12.01 13.64
N LYS A 155 8.24 -10.83 13.02
CA LYS A 155 7.05 -10.41 12.29
C LYS A 155 7.06 -10.90 10.84
N VAL A 156 8.21 -11.39 10.35
CA VAL A 156 8.36 -11.94 8.99
C VAL A 156 7.63 -13.28 8.88
N ARG A 157 6.84 -13.45 7.83
CA ARG A 157 6.12 -14.70 7.56
C ARG A 157 7.09 -15.84 7.27
N LEU A 158 6.74 -17.07 7.66
CA LEU A 158 7.59 -18.24 7.39
C LEU A 158 7.82 -18.47 5.89
N THR A 159 6.84 -18.17 5.05
CA THR A 159 6.92 -18.22 3.58
C THR A 159 7.97 -17.26 3.03
N HIS A 160 8.04 -16.04 3.58
CA HIS A 160 9.03 -15.03 3.21
C HIS A 160 10.42 -15.35 3.77
N MET A 161 10.50 -15.84 5.01
CA MET A 161 11.78 -16.30 5.59
C MET A 161 12.41 -17.45 4.80
N ALA A 162 11.59 -18.33 4.20
CA ALA A 162 12.06 -19.45 3.41
C ALA A 162 12.80 -19.05 2.11
N ILE A 163 12.54 -17.85 1.62
CA ILE A 163 13.15 -17.29 0.41
C ILE A 163 14.06 -16.09 0.69
N ASP A 164 14.34 -15.80 1.96
CA ASP A 164 15.27 -14.73 2.34
C ASP A 164 16.65 -14.96 1.76
N GLY A 165 17.22 -13.95 1.10
CA GLY A 165 18.47 -14.04 0.38
C GLY A 165 18.43 -14.88 -0.92
N MET A 166 17.25 -15.32 -1.37
CA MET A 166 17.12 -16.04 -2.65
C MET A 166 17.43 -15.13 -3.82
N ILE A 167 18.34 -15.58 -4.68
CA ILE A 167 18.74 -14.89 -5.91
C ILE A 167 18.08 -15.57 -7.09
N ILE A 168 17.40 -14.80 -7.94
CA ILE A 168 16.79 -15.28 -9.18
C ILE A 168 17.07 -14.29 -10.32
N GLY A 169 16.84 -14.71 -11.57
CA GLY A 169 16.89 -13.81 -12.71
C GLY A 169 15.91 -12.65 -12.57
N ILE A 170 16.28 -11.49 -13.11
CA ILE A 170 15.50 -10.24 -12.93
C ILE A 170 14.05 -10.36 -13.43
N ASP A 171 13.81 -11.20 -14.44
CA ASP A 171 12.49 -11.43 -15.03
C ASP A 171 11.77 -12.66 -14.47
N ASP A 172 12.45 -13.47 -13.64
CA ASP A 172 11.85 -14.65 -13.01
C ASP A 172 10.90 -14.25 -11.85
N LEU A 173 10.06 -15.21 -11.42
CA LEU A 173 9.13 -15.02 -10.31
C LEU A 173 9.62 -15.72 -9.05
N PHE A 174 9.49 -15.07 -7.90
CA PHE A 174 9.62 -15.74 -6.61
C PHE A 174 8.39 -16.59 -6.33
N GLU A 175 8.59 -17.78 -5.79
CA GLU A 175 7.53 -18.62 -5.24
C GLU A 175 7.41 -18.34 -3.73
N VAL A 176 6.32 -17.68 -3.31
CA VAL A 176 6.09 -17.21 -1.94
C VAL A 176 4.84 -17.87 -1.39
N GLY A 177 4.99 -18.95 -0.63
CA GLY A 177 3.86 -19.79 -0.24
C GLY A 177 3.16 -20.38 -1.45
N GLU A 178 1.90 -20.02 -1.67
CA GLU A 178 1.10 -20.44 -2.85
C GLU A 178 1.07 -19.37 -3.96
N ALA A 179 1.71 -18.22 -3.74
CA ALA A 179 1.75 -17.12 -4.68
C ALA A 179 3.02 -17.08 -5.50
N GLN A 180 2.94 -16.45 -6.67
CA GLN A 180 4.09 -16.05 -7.47
C GLN A 180 4.17 -14.52 -7.49
N MET A 181 5.37 -13.95 -7.31
CA MET A 181 5.58 -12.51 -7.21
C MET A 181 6.83 -12.08 -7.97
N ARG A 182 6.76 -10.93 -8.64
CA ARG A 182 7.94 -10.26 -9.23
C ARG A 182 8.79 -9.58 -8.16
N PHE A 183 8.13 -9.07 -7.12
CA PHE A 183 8.70 -8.29 -6.01
C PHE A 183 7.80 -8.38 -4.76
N PRO A 184 8.30 -8.03 -3.57
CA PRO A 184 7.48 -7.99 -2.36
C PRO A 184 6.28 -7.04 -2.49
N CYS A 185 5.12 -7.46 -2.01
CA CYS A 185 3.83 -6.78 -2.16
C CYS A 185 3.29 -6.74 -3.61
N ASP A 186 3.69 -7.66 -4.49
CA ASP A 186 3.15 -7.76 -5.85
C ASP A 186 1.71 -8.28 -5.86
N GLU A 187 0.77 -7.41 -5.54
CA GLU A 187 -0.67 -7.74 -5.50
C GLU A 187 -1.27 -8.03 -6.88
N GLU A 188 -0.60 -7.68 -7.95
CA GLU A 188 -1.09 -7.97 -9.31
C GLU A 188 -1.03 -9.47 -9.61
N LEU A 189 0.08 -10.15 -9.27
CA LEU A 189 0.23 -11.59 -9.46
C LEU A 189 -0.26 -12.41 -8.26
N ALA A 190 -0.23 -11.84 -7.06
CA ALA A 190 -0.65 -12.50 -5.83
C ALA A 190 -2.04 -12.06 -5.36
N TYR A 191 -2.93 -11.68 -6.28
CA TYR A 191 -4.27 -11.16 -5.96
C TYR A 191 -5.09 -12.11 -5.07
N ASP A 192 -5.03 -13.42 -5.34
CA ASP A 192 -5.73 -14.44 -4.55
C ASP A 192 -5.00 -14.82 -3.25
N SER A 193 -3.89 -14.15 -2.95
CA SER A 193 -3.02 -14.47 -1.80
C SER A 193 -2.68 -13.22 -0.96
N PRO A 194 -3.69 -12.46 -0.49
CA PRO A 194 -3.45 -11.22 0.28
C PRO A 194 -2.69 -11.46 1.59
N GLN A 195 -2.70 -12.69 2.11
CA GLN A 195 -1.88 -13.08 3.25
C GLN A 195 -0.38 -12.98 2.98
N GLU A 196 0.06 -12.96 1.72
CA GLU A 196 1.48 -12.82 1.36
C GLU A 196 1.87 -11.38 1.00
N THR A 197 0.92 -10.51 0.68
CA THR A 197 1.20 -9.14 0.23
C THR A 197 0.96 -8.09 1.29
N VAL A 198 -0.18 -8.15 1.99
CA VAL A 198 -0.60 -7.11 2.95
C VAL A 198 0.38 -6.98 4.12
N ASN A 199 0.79 -5.76 4.45
CA ASN A 199 1.70 -5.45 5.57
C ASN A 199 3.07 -6.15 5.47
N CYS A 200 3.57 -6.39 4.26
CA CYS A 200 4.89 -6.96 4.01
C CYS A 200 5.95 -5.85 4.05
N ARG A 201 7.06 -6.10 4.77
CA ARG A 201 8.22 -5.20 4.90
C ARG A 201 9.46 -5.70 4.16
N CYS A 202 9.29 -6.70 3.29
CA CYS A 202 10.39 -7.16 2.44
C CYS A 202 10.68 -6.16 1.33
N HIS A 203 11.90 -6.21 0.80
CA HIS A 203 12.34 -5.41 -0.33
C HIS A 203 13.22 -6.23 -1.28
N LEU A 204 13.62 -5.64 -2.40
CA LEU A 204 14.55 -6.22 -3.35
C LEU A 204 15.92 -5.55 -3.24
N GLU A 205 16.96 -6.36 -3.41
CA GLU A 205 18.30 -5.95 -3.81
C GLU A 205 18.61 -6.49 -5.21
N PHE A 206 19.63 -5.94 -5.88
CA PHE A 206 19.93 -6.24 -7.29
C PHE A 206 21.43 -6.42 -7.53
N GLN A 207 21.77 -7.28 -8.51
CA GLN A 207 23.15 -7.47 -8.98
C GLN A 207 23.21 -7.79 -10.47
#